data_547a7b61236880249bdbad28e57b96b0
#
_entry.id   547a7b61236880249bdbad28e57b96b0
#
_cell.length_a   1.000
_cell.length_b   1.000
_cell.length_c   1.000
_cell.angle_alpha   90.00
_cell.angle_beta   90.00
_cell.angle_gamma   90.00
#
_symmetry.space_group_name_H-M   'P 1'
#
loop_
_entity.id
_entity.type
_entity.pdbx_description
1 polymer ?
#
loop_
_entity_poly.entity_id
_entity_poly.type
_entity_poly.pdbx_seq_one_letter_code
_entity_poly.pdbx_strand_id
1 'polypeptide(L)'
;MTHYLEFEKPLAEIEGKAEELRAMARQNEEMDVEDEAKALDHKAQELLSELYKSLTPWRKCQVARHPERPHCKDYIAALFTEFTPLAGDRNFADDHAVVGGLARFEDQPVVVIGHEKGHDTKSRIERNFGMARPEGYRKAIRLMEMADKFGLPVITLVDTPGAYPGKGAEERGQSEAIARSTEKCLQIGVPLVSVVIGEGGSGGAVAFATANRVAMLEHAVYSVISPEGCASILWKDAEKMREAAEALRLTAQDLAKLGVNDRVIEEPLGGAHRNPDATFEAVRKAIAALLKDLSGKDAKALLKDRRERFLSLGSSGLAA
;
A
#
# COMPACT_ATOMS: atom_id res chain seq x y z
N MET A 1 18.93 -4.71 13.28
CA MET A 1 19.14 -5.92 12.47
C MET A 1 18.24 -5.82 11.25
N THR A 2 18.79 -5.94 10.07
CA THR A 2 18.01 -5.97 8.83
C THR A 2 17.15 -7.23 8.81
N HIS A 3 15.86 -7.09 8.53
CA HIS A 3 14.96 -8.23 8.39
C HIS A 3 15.06 -8.77 6.96
N TYR A 4 15.29 -10.07 6.80
CA TYR A 4 15.36 -10.74 5.49
C TYR A 4 14.16 -11.67 5.34
N LEU A 5 13.56 -11.69 4.14
CA LEU A 5 12.54 -12.64 3.80
C LEU A 5 13.14 -14.04 3.56
N GLU A 6 12.33 -15.08 3.61
CA GLU A 6 12.82 -16.46 3.48
C GLU A 6 13.64 -16.68 2.20
N PHE A 7 13.19 -16.12 1.09
CA PHE A 7 13.88 -16.24 -0.20
C PHE A 7 15.16 -15.38 -0.29
N GLU A 8 15.38 -14.45 0.65
CA GLU A 8 16.57 -13.60 0.77
C GLU A 8 17.64 -14.18 1.69
N LYS A 9 17.45 -15.36 2.30
CA LYS A 9 18.47 -15.98 3.17
C LYS A 9 19.87 -16.07 2.56
N PRO A 10 20.04 -16.45 1.27
CA PRO A 10 21.36 -16.46 0.65
C PRO A 10 22.01 -15.07 0.58
N LEU A 11 21.20 -14.02 0.41
CA LEU A 11 21.66 -12.63 0.45
C LEU A 11 22.11 -12.24 1.85
N ALA A 12 21.33 -12.60 2.88
CA ALA A 12 21.65 -12.34 4.28
C ALA A 12 23.00 -12.94 4.68
N GLU A 13 23.33 -14.13 4.16
CA GLU A 13 24.63 -14.77 4.42
C GLU A 13 25.80 -13.99 3.82
N ILE A 14 25.64 -13.42 2.62
CA ILE A 14 26.69 -12.64 1.96
C ILE A 14 26.86 -11.28 2.63
N GLU A 15 25.76 -10.56 2.85
CA GLU A 15 25.76 -9.24 3.52
C GLU A 15 26.30 -9.38 4.97
N GLY A 16 25.93 -10.47 5.68
CA GLY A 16 26.45 -10.78 7.01
C GLY A 16 27.97 -10.98 7.04
N LYS A 17 28.51 -11.73 6.08
CA LYS A 17 29.98 -11.91 5.96
C LYS A 17 30.72 -10.60 5.68
N ALA A 18 30.17 -9.74 4.82
CA ALA A 18 30.77 -8.44 4.55
C ALA A 18 30.81 -7.55 5.80
N GLU A 19 29.72 -7.56 6.60
CA GLU A 19 29.68 -6.79 7.85
C GLU A 19 30.60 -7.38 8.93
N GLU A 20 30.71 -8.72 9.04
CA GLU A 20 31.65 -9.39 9.93
C GLU A 20 33.12 -9.02 9.60
N LEU A 21 33.50 -9.01 8.31
CA LEU A 21 34.83 -8.57 7.89
C LEU A 21 35.12 -7.13 8.30
N ARG A 22 34.18 -6.23 8.05
CA ARG A 22 34.29 -4.83 8.47
C ARG A 22 34.36 -4.67 10.00
N ALA A 23 33.61 -5.48 10.74
CA ALA A 23 33.67 -5.48 12.20
C ALA A 23 35.03 -5.95 12.72
N MET A 24 35.66 -6.99 12.09
CA MET A 24 37.01 -7.45 12.42
C MET A 24 38.07 -6.38 12.12
N ALA A 25 37.98 -5.70 10.97
CA ALA A 25 38.91 -4.62 10.62
C ALA A 25 38.81 -3.42 11.58
N ARG A 26 37.64 -3.11 12.07
CA ARG A 26 37.47 -2.06 13.10
C ARG A 26 38.15 -2.41 14.44
N GLN A 27 38.37 -3.69 14.74
CA GLN A 27 39.01 -4.15 15.96
C GLN A 27 40.54 -4.36 15.79
N ASN A 28 41.02 -4.48 14.55
CA ASN A 28 42.42 -4.68 14.24
C ASN A 28 42.82 -3.77 13.05
N GLU A 29 43.44 -2.63 13.36
CA GLU A 29 43.87 -1.62 12.38
C GLU A 29 44.88 -2.12 11.33
N GLU A 30 45.55 -3.25 11.60
CA GLU A 30 46.51 -3.87 10.65
C GLU A 30 45.78 -4.73 9.58
N MET A 31 44.48 -4.96 9.72
CA MET A 31 43.71 -5.84 8.82
C MET A 31 43.04 -5.03 7.74
N ASP A 32 43.57 -5.06 6.53
CA ASP A 32 42.93 -4.48 5.34
C ASP A 32 42.05 -5.55 4.68
N VAL A 33 40.73 -5.39 4.84
CA VAL A 33 39.69 -6.28 4.27
C VAL A 33 38.74 -5.54 3.34
N GLU A 34 39.05 -4.28 3.03
CA GLU A 34 38.10 -3.44 2.30
C GLU A 34 37.80 -3.97 0.90
N ASP A 35 38.80 -4.51 0.19
CA ASP A 35 38.62 -5.09 -1.13
C ASP A 35 37.79 -6.38 -1.10
N GLU A 36 37.98 -7.22 -0.08
CA GLU A 36 37.18 -8.43 0.13
C GLU A 36 35.75 -8.10 0.49
N ALA A 37 35.53 -7.11 1.37
CA ALA A 37 34.20 -6.65 1.74
C ALA A 37 33.47 -6.05 0.54
N LYS A 38 34.14 -5.24 -0.30
CA LYS A 38 33.56 -4.70 -1.55
C LYS A 38 33.20 -5.80 -2.57
N ALA A 39 34.03 -6.84 -2.66
CA ALA A 39 33.72 -7.98 -3.53
C ALA A 39 32.46 -8.73 -3.07
N LEU A 40 32.27 -8.86 -1.74
CA LEU A 40 31.02 -9.42 -1.19
C LEU A 40 29.82 -8.51 -1.42
N ASP A 41 29.96 -7.19 -1.26
CA ASP A 41 28.88 -6.25 -1.57
C ASP A 41 28.46 -6.33 -3.04
N HIS A 42 29.42 -6.40 -3.95
CA HIS A 42 29.12 -6.55 -5.37
C HIS A 42 28.35 -7.84 -5.65
N LYS A 43 28.81 -8.95 -5.05
CA LYS A 43 28.11 -10.24 -5.15
C LYS A 43 26.70 -10.19 -4.54
N ALA A 44 26.53 -9.50 -3.42
CA ALA A 44 25.24 -9.31 -2.78
C ALA A 44 24.30 -8.51 -3.70
N GLN A 45 24.80 -7.45 -4.34
CA GLN A 45 24.03 -6.62 -5.28
C GLN A 45 23.61 -7.41 -6.53
N GLU A 46 24.49 -8.24 -7.09
CA GLU A 46 24.16 -9.13 -8.21
C GLU A 46 23.08 -10.14 -7.81
N LEU A 47 23.24 -10.80 -6.67
CA LEU A 47 22.26 -11.76 -6.16
C LEU A 47 20.91 -11.09 -5.88
N LEU A 48 20.91 -9.90 -5.27
CA LEU A 48 19.69 -9.12 -5.04
C LEU A 48 18.98 -8.82 -6.35
N SER A 49 19.73 -8.38 -7.37
CA SER A 49 19.18 -8.11 -8.70
C SER A 49 18.56 -9.36 -9.33
N GLU A 50 19.22 -10.52 -9.20
CA GLU A 50 18.70 -11.79 -9.71
C GLU A 50 17.43 -12.22 -8.98
N LEU A 51 17.39 -12.13 -7.65
CA LEU A 51 16.25 -12.49 -6.82
C LEU A 51 15.01 -11.64 -7.14
N TYR A 52 15.19 -10.33 -7.37
CA TYR A 52 14.09 -9.40 -7.60
C TYR A 52 13.67 -9.26 -9.06
N LYS A 53 14.49 -9.74 -10.00
CA LYS A 53 14.16 -9.74 -11.44
C LYS A 53 12.89 -10.54 -11.78
N SER A 54 12.60 -11.59 -11.02
CA SER A 54 11.49 -12.51 -11.30
C SER A 54 10.79 -12.99 -10.02
N LEU A 55 10.24 -12.04 -9.24
CA LEU A 55 9.46 -12.40 -8.07
C LEU A 55 8.15 -13.07 -8.48
N THR A 56 7.88 -14.25 -7.92
CA THR A 56 6.57 -14.89 -8.03
C THR A 56 5.50 -14.07 -7.31
N PRO A 57 4.20 -14.21 -7.65
CA PRO A 57 3.11 -13.52 -6.95
C PRO A 57 3.16 -13.70 -5.42
N TRP A 58 3.50 -14.91 -4.95
CA TRP A 58 3.67 -15.16 -3.52
C TRP A 58 4.84 -14.37 -2.91
N ARG A 59 5.99 -14.32 -3.57
CA ARG A 59 7.13 -13.51 -3.10
C ARG A 59 6.78 -12.02 -3.07
N LYS A 60 6.01 -11.52 -4.03
CA LYS A 60 5.49 -10.13 -3.98
C LYS A 60 4.59 -9.90 -2.78
N CYS A 61 3.72 -10.86 -2.41
CA CYS A 61 2.96 -10.78 -1.16
C CYS A 61 3.88 -10.65 0.07
N GLN A 62 4.97 -11.42 0.10
CA GLN A 62 5.94 -11.35 1.20
C GLN A 62 6.64 -9.98 1.24
N VAL A 63 7.04 -9.43 0.10
CA VAL A 63 7.64 -8.08 0.01
C VAL A 63 6.62 -7.00 0.40
N ALA A 64 5.35 -7.09 -0.04
CA ALA A 64 4.27 -6.19 0.35
C ALA A 64 4.04 -6.16 1.87
N ARG A 65 4.30 -7.27 2.55
CA ARG A 65 4.14 -7.48 4.01
C ARG A 65 5.42 -7.28 4.79
N HIS A 66 6.51 -6.88 4.14
CA HIS A 66 7.80 -6.74 4.82
C HIS A 66 7.68 -5.81 6.04
N PRO A 67 8.15 -6.21 7.25
CA PRO A 67 7.93 -5.46 8.49
C PRO A 67 8.58 -4.07 8.52
N GLU A 68 9.63 -3.85 7.71
CA GLU A 68 10.33 -2.57 7.59
C GLU A 68 9.84 -1.75 6.39
N ARG A 69 8.79 -2.20 5.68
CA ARG A 69 8.20 -1.42 4.59
C ARG A 69 7.57 -0.14 5.15
N PRO A 70 7.78 1.01 4.49
CA PRO A 70 7.16 2.26 4.92
C PRO A 70 5.64 2.15 5.00
N HIS A 71 5.05 2.69 6.06
CA HIS A 71 3.61 2.71 6.30
C HIS A 71 3.00 4.09 6.01
N CYS A 72 1.70 4.23 6.12
CA CYS A 72 0.96 5.44 5.77
C CYS A 72 1.55 6.70 6.40
N LYS A 73 1.93 6.67 7.67
CA LYS A 73 2.49 7.85 8.36
C LYS A 73 3.84 8.28 7.81
N ASP A 74 4.66 7.34 7.32
CA ASP A 74 5.96 7.65 6.71
C ASP A 74 5.75 8.38 5.38
N TYR A 75 4.79 7.91 4.56
CA TYR A 75 4.39 8.61 3.35
C TYR A 75 3.80 9.98 3.65
N ILE A 76 2.97 10.11 4.69
CA ILE A 76 2.43 11.42 5.09
C ILE A 76 3.57 12.37 5.47
N ALA A 77 4.52 11.93 6.28
CA ALA A 77 5.64 12.75 6.70
C ALA A 77 6.58 13.15 5.55
N ALA A 78 6.77 12.26 4.56
CA ALA A 78 7.67 12.50 3.43
C ALA A 78 7.05 13.30 2.29
N LEU A 79 5.74 13.15 2.05
CA LEU A 79 5.07 13.69 0.86
C LEU A 79 4.28 14.97 1.12
N PHE A 80 3.85 15.22 2.36
CA PHE A 80 2.92 16.28 2.69
C PHE A 80 3.50 17.23 3.72
N THR A 81 3.12 18.50 3.60
CA THR A 81 3.40 19.53 4.61
C THR A 81 2.11 19.94 5.33
N GLU A 82 2.22 20.61 6.45
CA GLU A 82 1.10 21.15 7.25
C GLU A 82 0.02 20.09 7.58
N PHE A 83 0.42 18.83 7.77
CA PHE A 83 -0.56 17.78 8.07
C PHE A 83 -1.25 18.03 9.41
N THR A 84 -2.56 18.21 9.36
CA THR A 84 -3.45 18.39 10.51
C THR A 84 -4.37 17.17 10.63
N PRO A 85 -4.09 16.23 11.54
CA PRO A 85 -4.91 15.03 11.70
C PRO A 85 -6.30 15.35 12.22
N LEU A 86 -7.31 14.66 11.70
CA LEU A 86 -8.71 14.81 12.07
C LEU A 86 -9.29 13.48 12.55
N ALA A 87 -9.27 13.26 13.86
CA ALA A 87 -9.70 12.04 14.52
C ALA A 87 -11.24 11.89 14.63
N GLY A 88 -11.68 10.66 14.78
CA GLY A 88 -13.05 10.28 15.13
C GLY A 88 -14.05 10.29 13.98
N ASP A 89 -15.07 9.44 14.10
CA ASP A 89 -16.16 9.28 13.14
C ASP A 89 -17.37 10.21 13.41
N ARG A 90 -17.36 10.95 14.52
CA ARG A 90 -18.43 11.79 15.02
C ARG A 90 -19.72 11.02 15.38
N ASN A 91 -19.62 9.71 15.56
CA ASN A 91 -20.74 8.85 15.89
C ASN A 91 -20.45 7.96 17.11
N PHE A 92 -19.32 7.25 17.11
CA PHE A 92 -18.98 6.30 18.16
C PHE A 92 -17.57 6.52 18.74
N ALA A 93 -16.52 6.43 17.92
CA ALA A 93 -15.14 6.50 18.39
C ALA A 93 -14.15 6.94 17.29
N ASP A 94 -12.88 7.00 17.64
CA ASP A 94 -11.79 7.00 16.67
C ASP A 94 -11.33 5.58 16.37
N ASP A 95 -10.82 5.36 15.16
CA ASP A 95 -10.13 4.14 14.75
C ASP A 95 -8.71 4.47 14.31
N HIS A 96 -7.74 3.99 15.07
CA HIS A 96 -6.33 4.25 14.85
C HIS A 96 -5.75 3.50 13.62
N ALA A 97 -6.49 2.52 13.09
CA ALA A 97 -6.14 1.85 11.83
C ALA A 97 -6.32 2.75 10.60
N VAL A 98 -7.05 3.87 10.74
CA VAL A 98 -7.22 4.87 9.70
C VAL A 98 -6.67 6.21 10.17
N VAL A 99 -5.73 6.76 9.43
CA VAL A 99 -5.18 8.11 9.61
C VAL A 99 -5.71 9.00 8.51
N GLY A 100 -6.08 10.23 8.82
CA GLY A 100 -6.47 11.19 7.80
C GLY A 100 -6.60 12.59 8.33
N GLY A 101 -6.60 13.56 7.44
CA GLY A 101 -6.66 14.97 7.77
C GLY A 101 -6.44 15.89 6.58
N LEU A 102 -6.27 17.16 6.89
CA LEU A 102 -5.89 18.19 5.94
C LEU A 102 -4.37 18.24 5.81
N ALA A 103 -3.89 18.51 4.60
CA ALA A 103 -2.45 18.63 4.33
C ALA A 103 -2.21 19.50 3.10
N ARG A 104 -0.92 19.75 2.78
CA ARG A 104 -0.50 20.27 1.47
C ARG A 104 0.34 19.24 0.74
N PHE A 105 0.02 19.05 -0.51
CA PHE A 105 0.82 18.27 -1.47
C PHE A 105 1.31 19.21 -2.57
N GLU A 106 2.63 19.43 -2.67
CA GLU A 106 3.22 20.41 -3.58
C GLU A 106 2.49 21.78 -3.53
N ASP A 107 2.34 22.31 -2.31
CA ASP A 107 1.62 23.55 -1.99
C ASP A 107 0.10 23.54 -2.25
N GLN A 108 -0.45 22.51 -2.89
CA GLN A 108 -1.89 22.36 -3.08
C GLN A 108 -2.55 21.83 -1.80
N PRO A 109 -3.59 22.50 -1.24
CA PRO A 109 -4.38 21.93 -0.17
C PRO A 109 -5.09 20.64 -0.61
N VAL A 110 -4.99 19.61 0.21
CA VAL A 110 -5.58 18.28 -0.06
C VAL A 110 -6.15 17.66 1.22
N VAL A 111 -6.97 16.64 1.05
CA VAL A 111 -7.31 15.69 2.11
C VAL A 111 -6.53 14.41 1.87
N VAL A 112 -5.80 13.93 2.89
CA VAL A 112 -5.13 12.64 2.85
C VAL A 112 -5.78 11.67 3.83
N ILE A 113 -5.99 10.42 3.41
CA ILE A 113 -6.59 9.35 4.19
C ILE A 113 -5.80 8.07 3.92
N GLY A 114 -5.49 7.26 4.93
CA GLY A 114 -4.81 6.00 4.67
C GLY A 114 -4.91 5.00 5.81
N HIS A 115 -4.60 3.74 5.49
CA HIS A 115 -4.49 2.68 6.47
C HIS A 115 -3.11 2.71 7.12
N GLU A 116 -3.09 2.60 8.45
CA GLU A 116 -1.86 2.62 9.24
C GLU A 116 -1.71 1.31 10.00
N LYS A 117 -0.64 0.56 9.70
CA LYS A 117 -0.35 -0.75 10.31
C LYS A 117 0.39 -0.64 11.65
N GLY A 118 1.21 0.39 11.82
CA GLY A 118 2.12 0.54 12.96
C GLY A 118 3.45 -0.19 12.76
N HIS A 119 4.51 0.27 13.47
CA HIS A 119 5.87 -0.21 13.29
C HIS A 119 6.31 -1.27 14.31
N ASP A 120 5.81 -1.19 15.52
CA ASP A 120 6.11 -2.10 16.63
C ASP A 120 4.88 -2.90 17.06
N THR A 121 5.07 -3.94 17.85
CA THR A 121 3.99 -4.82 18.30
C THR A 121 2.84 -4.06 18.99
N LYS A 122 3.15 -3.07 19.83
CA LYS A 122 2.14 -2.29 20.54
C LYS A 122 1.30 -1.45 19.58
N SER A 123 1.97 -0.70 18.71
CA SER A 123 1.29 0.15 17.72
C SER A 123 0.52 -0.66 16.68
N ARG A 124 1.01 -1.85 16.30
CA ARG A 124 0.29 -2.77 15.40
C ARG A 124 -1.00 -3.29 16.03
N ILE A 125 -0.97 -3.68 17.31
CA ILE A 125 -2.17 -4.12 18.05
C ILE A 125 -3.17 -2.97 18.15
N GLU A 126 -2.73 -1.76 18.52
CA GLU A 126 -3.57 -0.58 18.62
C GLU A 126 -4.27 -0.24 17.30
N ARG A 127 -3.61 -0.49 16.19
CA ARG A 127 -4.11 -0.22 14.82
C ARG A 127 -4.73 -1.44 14.14
N ASN A 128 -4.98 -2.50 14.88
CA ASN A 128 -5.50 -3.77 14.35
C ASN A 128 -4.76 -4.23 13.08
N PHE A 129 -3.44 -4.01 12.99
CA PHE A 129 -2.62 -4.34 11.81
C PHE A 129 -3.09 -3.68 10.51
N GLY A 130 -3.67 -2.50 10.58
CA GLY A 130 -4.24 -1.78 9.44
C GLY A 130 -5.66 -2.23 9.06
N MET A 131 -6.27 -3.12 9.84
CA MET A 131 -7.65 -3.55 9.63
C MET A 131 -8.62 -2.56 10.28
N ALA A 132 -9.30 -1.77 9.45
CA ALA A 132 -10.22 -0.76 9.94
C ALA A 132 -11.53 -1.36 10.47
N ARG A 133 -12.02 -0.75 11.54
CA ARG A 133 -13.37 -0.93 12.12
C ARG A 133 -14.35 0.03 11.43
N PRO A 134 -15.67 -0.08 11.69
CA PRO A 134 -16.67 0.82 11.11
C PRO A 134 -16.34 2.30 11.29
N GLU A 135 -15.76 2.65 12.44
CA GLU A 135 -15.38 4.01 12.79
C GLU A 135 -14.31 4.59 11.83
N GLY A 136 -13.38 3.73 11.36
CA GLY A 136 -12.37 4.12 10.39
C GLY A 136 -12.96 4.48 9.03
N TYR A 137 -13.90 3.69 8.53
CA TYR A 137 -14.61 3.98 7.28
C TYR A 137 -15.50 5.23 7.40
N ARG A 138 -16.20 5.41 8.51
CA ARG A 138 -17.02 6.62 8.77
C ARG A 138 -16.15 7.86 8.90
N LYS A 139 -14.97 7.77 9.52
CA LYS A 139 -13.99 8.86 9.51
C LYS A 139 -13.58 9.23 8.09
N ALA A 140 -13.28 8.24 7.24
CA ALA A 140 -12.95 8.48 5.83
C ALA A 140 -14.10 9.15 5.08
N ILE A 141 -15.34 8.70 5.26
CA ILE A 141 -16.54 9.34 4.68
C ILE A 141 -16.60 10.82 5.07
N ARG A 142 -16.47 11.12 6.35
CA ARG A 142 -16.49 12.51 6.87
C ARG A 142 -15.40 13.38 6.24
N LEU A 143 -14.19 12.83 6.07
CA LEU A 143 -13.08 13.56 5.44
C LEU A 143 -13.32 13.77 3.94
N MET A 144 -13.87 12.78 3.25
CA MET A 144 -14.27 12.91 1.83
C MET A 144 -15.39 13.95 1.65
N GLU A 145 -16.37 14.00 2.55
CA GLU A 145 -17.42 15.05 2.54
C GLU A 145 -16.83 16.44 2.77
N MET A 146 -15.86 16.55 3.66
CA MET A 146 -15.14 17.82 3.87
C MET A 146 -14.36 18.22 2.61
N ALA A 147 -13.66 17.28 1.98
CA ALA A 147 -12.95 17.51 0.73
C ALA A 147 -13.89 18.01 -0.38
N ASP A 148 -15.01 17.34 -0.56
CA ASP A 148 -16.03 17.71 -1.56
C ASP A 148 -16.60 19.12 -1.31
N LYS A 149 -16.94 19.42 -0.06
CA LYS A 149 -17.46 20.73 0.35
C LYS A 149 -16.49 21.88 0.07
N PHE A 150 -15.20 21.66 0.25
CA PHE A 150 -14.18 22.70 0.10
C PHE A 150 -13.42 22.63 -1.24
N GLY A 151 -13.81 21.72 -2.14
CA GLY A 151 -13.18 21.56 -3.45
C GLY A 151 -11.73 21.04 -3.37
N LEU A 152 -11.39 20.23 -2.35
CA LEU A 152 -10.04 19.72 -2.13
C LEU A 152 -9.87 18.34 -2.77
N PRO A 153 -8.79 18.09 -3.51
CA PRO A 153 -8.47 16.75 -3.95
C PRO A 153 -8.29 15.80 -2.76
N VAL A 154 -8.64 14.53 -2.96
CA VAL A 154 -8.45 13.46 -1.98
C VAL A 154 -7.35 12.53 -2.46
N ILE A 155 -6.41 12.23 -1.58
CA ILE A 155 -5.36 11.23 -1.81
C ILE A 155 -5.55 10.12 -0.79
N THR A 156 -5.65 8.86 -1.25
CA THR A 156 -5.75 7.73 -0.33
C THR A 156 -4.52 6.83 -0.42
N LEU A 157 -4.02 6.38 0.74
CA LEU A 157 -2.89 5.46 0.88
C LEU A 157 -3.41 4.13 1.44
N VAL A 158 -3.40 3.10 0.61
CA VAL A 158 -4.01 1.81 0.96
C VAL A 158 -2.93 0.82 1.40
N ASP A 159 -3.04 0.35 2.64
CA ASP A 159 -2.20 -0.71 3.18
C ASP A 159 -2.95 -1.48 4.28
N THR A 160 -3.78 -2.43 3.88
CA THR A 160 -4.60 -3.23 4.78
C THR A 160 -4.73 -4.67 4.29
N PRO A 161 -4.67 -5.68 5.17
CA PRO A 161 -5.01 -7.06 4.80
C PRO A 161 -6.53 -7.26 4.63
N GLY A 162 -7.36 -6.29 5.04
CA GLY A 162 -8.81 -6.33 4.94
C GLY A 162 -9.50 -5.53 6.06
N ALA A 163 -10.81 -5.66 6.16
CA ALA A 163 -11.58 -5.08 7.25
C ALA A 163 -11.41 -5.89 8.54
N TYR A 164 -11.52 -5.25 9.70
CA TYR A 164 -11.44 -5.92 11.00
C TYR A 164 -12.60 -6.93 11.18
N PRO A 165 -12.32 -8.23 11.41
CA PRO A 165 -13.34 -9.28 11.38
C PRO A 165 -13.97 -9.54 12.77
N GLY A 166 -13.77 -8.66 13.74
CA GLY A 166 -14.21 -8.90 15.11
C GLY A 166 -15.70 -8.62 15.33
N LYS A 167 -16.32 -9.36 16.27
CA LYS A 167 -17.73 -9.25 16.65
C LYS A 167 -18.19 -7.79 16.87
N GLY A 168 -17.40 -6.99 17.61
CA GLY A 168 -17.74 -5.60 17.84
C GLY A 168 -17.77 -4.72 16.60
N ALA A 169 -17.07 -5.09 15.51
CA ALA A 169 -17.18 -4.39 14.23
C ALA A 169 -18.50 -4.76 13.53
N GLU A 170 -18.86 -6.04 13.53
CA GLU A 170 -20.13 -6.50 12.94
C GLU A 170 -21.34 -5.87 13.68
N GLU A 171 -21.34 -5.83 15.00
CA GLU A 171 -22.38 -5.19 15.82
C GLU A 171 -22.56 -3.69 15.53
N ARG A 172 -21.51 -3.01 15.03
CA ARG A 172 -21.55 -1.60 14.69
C ARG A 172 -21.64 -1.33 13.18
N GLY A 173 -21.95 -2.37 12.38
CA GLY A 173 -22.26 -2.26 10.95
C GLY A 173 -21.02 -2.16 10.06
N GLN A 174 -20.11 -3.13 10.18
CA GLN A 174 -18.88 -3.19 9.37
C GLN A 174 -19.17 -3.15 7.87
N SER A 175 -20.05 -4.02 7.39
CA SER A 175 -20.39 -4.10 5.97
C SER A 175 -21.04 -2.82 5.45
N GLU A 176 -21.94 -2.22 6.24
CA GLU A 176 -22.59 -0.96 5.92
C GLU A 176 -21.58 0.19 5.82
N ALA A 177 -20.66 0.29 6.77
CA ALA A 177 -19.64 1.34 6.78
C ALA A 177 -18.69 1.23 5.57
N ILE A 178 -18.31 0.02 5.18
CA ILE A 178 -17.51 -0.25 3.97
C ILE A 178 -18.30 0.18 2.72
N ALA A 179 -19.54 -0.27 2.59
CA ALA A 179 -20.41 0.06 1.45
C ALA A 179 -20.61 1.57 1.30
N ARG A 180 -20.87 2.25 2.41
CA ARG A 180 -21.00 3.73 2.41
C ARG A 180 -19.73 4.46 2.07
N SER A 181 -18.57 3.97 2.50
CA SER A 181 -17.29 4.56 2.11
C SER A 181 -17.06 4.42 0.61
N THR A 182 -17.32 3.24 0.05
CA THR A 182 -17.27 3.00 -1.40
C THR A 182 -18.24 3.89 -2.16
N GLU A 183 -19.50 4.00 -1.71
CA GLU A 183 -20.49 4.90 -2.27
C GLU A 183 -20.03 6.37 -2.23
N LYS A 184 -19.46 6.80 -1.09
CA LYS A 184 -18.94 8.16 -0.96
C LYS A 184 -17.81 8.44 -1.95
N CYS A 185 -16.89 7.52 -2.14
CA CYS A 185 -15.88 7.62 -3.20
C CYS A 185 -16.50 7.88 -4.59
N LEU A 186 -17.64 7.25 -4.89
CA LEU A 186 -18.35 7.43 -6.17
C LEU A 186 -19.13 8.75 -6.26
N GLN A 187 -19.47 9.39 -5.13
CA GLN A 187 -20.32 10.58 -5.06
C GLN A 187 -19.57 11.90 -5.02
N ILE A 188 -18.33 11.95 -4.52
CA ILE A 188 -17.58 13.21 -4.39
C ILE A 188 -17.20 13.79 -5.75
N GLY A 189 -17.40 15.09 -5.91
CA GLY A 189 -17.14 15.84 -7.14
C GLY A 189 -15.72 16.40 -7.26
N VAL A 190 -14.78 15.92 -6.42
CA VAL A 190 -13.37 16.32 -6.43
C VAL A 190 -12.47 15.20 -6.95
N PRO A 191 -11.25 15.52 -7.42
CA PRO A 191 -10.27 14.49 -7.78
C PRO A 191 -10.00 13.53 -6.62
N LEU A 192 -10.03 12.23 -6.90
CA LEU A 192 -9.67 11.18 -5.96
C LEU A 192 -8.59 10.29 -6.58
N VAL A 193 -7.42 10.26 -5.97
CA VAL A 193 -6.27 9.44 -6.34
C VAL A 193 -5.96 8.46 -5.22
N SER A 194 -5.85 7.18 -5.54
CA SER A 194 -5.52 6.12 -4.58
C SER A 194 -4.18 5.49 -4.91
N VAL A 195 -3.36 5.23 -3.90
CA VAL A 195 -2.09 4.52 -4.04
C VAL A 195 -2.08 3.31 -3.11
N VAL A 196 -1.97 2.11 -3.68
CA VAL A 196 -1.74 0.88 -2.90
C VAL A 196 -0.25 0.78 -2.60
N ILE A 197 0.12 1.03 -1.33
CA ILE A 197 1.52 1.10 -0.89
C ILE A 197 2.07 -0.21 -0.32
N GLY A 198 1.20 -1.18 -0.05
CA GLY A 198 1.55 -2.51 0.47
C GLY A 198 0.46 -3.51 0.10
N GLU A 199 -0.45 -3.80 1.02
CA GLU A 199 -1.57 -4.71 0.78
C GLU A 199 -2.87 -3.95 0.53
N GLY A 200 -3.57 -4.32 -0.53
CA GLY A 200 -4.95 -3.89 -0.81
C GLY A 200 -5.92 -5.04 -0.58
N GLY A 201 -6.32 -5.30 0.67
CA GLY A 201 -7.16 -6.43 1.02
C GLY A 201 -8.65 -6.12 0.98
N SER A 202 -9.39 -6.85 0.14
CA SER A 202 -10.85 -6.99 0.14
C SER A 202 -11.61 -5.66 0.21
N GLY A 203 -12.78 -5.65 0.86
CA GLY A 203 -13.63 -4.48 1.08
C GLY A 203 -12.91 -3.33 1.81
N GLY A 204 -11.93 -3.65 2.67
CA GLY A 204 -11.13 -2.64 3.35
C GLY A 204 -10.38 -1.74 2.37
N ALA A 205 -9.79 -2.34 1.35
CA ALA A 205 -9.09 -1.59 0.30
C ALA A 205 -10.06 -0.90 -0.67
N VAL A 206 -11.12 -1.58 -1.12
CA VAL A 206 -12.11 -1.03 -2.05
C VAL A 206 -12.76 0.24 -1.51
N ALA A 207 -13.02 0.29 -0.19
CA ALA A 207 -13.60 1.44 0.49
C ALA A 207 -12.78 2.74 0.35
N PHE A 208 -11.50 2.64 -0.04
CA PHE A 208 -10.59 3.79 -0.24
C PHE A 208 -10.05 3.87 -1.67
N ALA A 209 -10.07 2.76 -2.40
CA ALA A 209 -9.50 2.67 -3.76
C ALA A 209 -10.54 2.83 -4.89
N THR A 210 -11.80 3.17 -4.56
CA THR A 210 -12.83 3.48 -5.56
C THR A 210 -12.63 4.90 -6.10
N ALA A 211 -11.49 5.10 -6.79
CA ALA A 211 -10.93 6.40 -7.16
C ALA A 211 -10.99 6.69 -8.67
N ASN A 212 -10.77 7.95 -9.07
CA ASN A 212 -10.57 8.30 -10.50
C ASN A 212 -9.31 7.65 -11.05
N ARG A 213 -8.27 7.59 -10.24
CA ARG A 213 -6.99 6.96 -10.60
C ARG A 213 -6.50 6.12 -9.45
N VAL A 214 -6.02 4.92 -9.79
CA VAL A 214 -5.42 3.98 -8.84
C VAL A 214 -4.01 3.67 -9.29
N ALA A 215 -3.03 3.97 -8.45
CA ALA A 215 -1.65 3.53 -8.62
C ALA A 215 -1.31 2.42 -7.62
N MET A 216 -0.35 1.60 -7.96
CA MET A 216 0.18 0.56 -7.07
C MET A 216 1.71 0.59 -7.09
N LEU A 217 2.34 0.44 -5.94
CA LEU A 217 3.77 0.14 -5.89
C LEU A 217 4.04 -1.21 -6.57
N GLU A 218 5.23 -1.36 -7.14
CA GLU A 218 5.62 -2.51 -7.98
C GLU A 218 5.44 -3.86 -7.28
N HIS A 219 5.73 -3.89 -5.98
CA HIS A 219 5.60 -5.09 -5.16
C HIS A 219 4.38 -5.06 -4.24
N ALA A 220 3.50 -4.08 -4.38
CA ALA A 220 2.20 -4.07 -3.72
C ALA A 220 1.28 -5.14 -4.34
N VAL A 221 0.32 -5.60 -3.55
CA VAL A 221 -0.70 -6.57 -3.97
C VAL A 221 -2.10 -6.04 -3.69
N TYR A 222 -3.06 -6.38 -4.57
CA TYR A 222 -4.45 -5.98 -4.38
C TYR A 222 -5.36 -7.15 -4.77
N SER A 223 -6.18 -7.61 -3.83
CA SER A 223 -7.00 -8.80 -4.00
C SER A 223 -8.25 -8.78 -3.13
N VAL A 224 -9.28 -9.49 -3.58
CA VAL A 224 -10.52 -9.70 -2.82
C VAL A 224 -10.32 -10.55 -1.56
N ILE A 225 -9.29 -11.39 -1.54
CA ILE A 225 -8.97 -12.31 -0.43
C ILE A 225 -7.45 -12.54 -0.37
N SER A 226 -6.92 -12.86 0.79
CA SER A 226 -5.53 -13.28 0.91
C SER A 226 -5.27 -14.64 0.23
N PRO A 227 -4.06 -14.92 -0.28
CA PRO A 227 -3.73 -16.23 -0.84
C PRO A 227 -3.98 -17.38 0.13
N GLU A 228 -3.70 -17.20 1.42
CA GLU A 228 -3.93 -18.19 2.47
C GLU A 228 -5.43 -18.46 2.67
N GLY A 229 -6.25 -17.40 2.69
CA GLY A 229 -7.71 -17.51 2.77
C GLY A 229 -8.30 -18.20 1.54
N CYS A 230 -7.84 -17.84 0.35
CA CYS A 230 -8.24 -18.46 -0.91
C CYS A 230 -7.88 -19.97 -0.92
N ALA A 231 -6.66 -20.31 -0.54
CA ALA A 231 -6.19 -21.68 -0.47
C ALA A 231 -7.04 -22.52 0.51
N SER A 232 -7.31 -21.97 1.68
CA SER A 232 -8.14 -22.64 2.70
C SER A 232 -9.57 -22.89 2.23
N ILE A 233 -10.18 -21.96 1.50
CA ILE A 233 -11.56 -22.09 1.00
C ILE A 233 -11.62 -23.06 -0.19
N LEU A 234 -10.77 -22.88 -1.21
CA LEU A 234 -10.87 -23.62 -2.47
C LEU A 234 -10.24 -25.01 -2.40
N TRP A 235 -9.10 -25.15 -1.73
CA TRP A 235 -8.37 -26.42 -1.65
C TRP A 235 -8.45 -27.08 -0.28
N LYS A 236 -9.02 -26.41 0.73
CA LYS A 236 -9.01 -26.87 2.13
C LYS A 236 -7.60 -27.15 2.67
N ASP A 237 -6.62 -26.48 2.10
CA ASP A 237 -5.20 -26.61 2.38
C ASP A 237 -4.51 -25.24 2.29
N ALA A 238 -4.13 -24.69 3.45
CA ALA A 238 -3.47 -23.38 3.52
C ALA A 238 -2.07 -23.37 2.88
N GLU A 239 -1.40 -24.54 2.75
CA GLU A 239 -0.07 -24.63 2.13
C GLU A 239 -0.10 -24.33 0.63
N LYS A 240 -1.28 -24.40 -0.01
CA LYS A 240 -1.49 -24.03 -1.41
C LYS A 240 -1.60 -22.51 -1.67
N MET A 241 -1.11 -21.71 -0.75
CA MET A 241 -1.10 -20.25 -0.87
C MET A 241 -0.27 -19.73 -2.06
N ARG A 242 0.73 -20.48 -2.51
CA ARG A 242 1.55 -20.11 -3.69
C ARG A 242 0.73 -20.21 -4.96
N GLU A 243 0.05 -21.31 -5.16
CA GLU A 243 -0.86 -21.55 -6.30
C GLU A 243 -2.04 -20.58 -6.26
N ALA A 244 -2.55 -20.30 -5.04
CA ALA A 244 -3.62 -19.32 -4.87
C ALA A 244 -3.15 -17.90 -5.26
N ALA A 245 -1.94 -17.49 -4.88
CA ALA A 245 -1.39 -16.19 -5.25
C ALA A 245 -1.27 -16.03 -6.78
N GLU A 246 -0.86 -17.08 -7.49
CA GLU A 246 -0.79 -17.07 -8.96
C GLU A 246 -2.19 -17.00 -9.59
N ALA A 247 -3.13 -17.80 -9.11
CA ALA A 247 -4.50 -17.83 -9.64
C ALA A 247 -5.26 -16.52 -9.42
N LEU A 248 -5.01 -15.83 -8.30
CA LEU A 248 -5.67 -14.57 -7.96
C LEU A 248 -5.25 -13.36 -8.81
N ARG A 249 -4.15 -13.46 -9.56
CA ARG A 249 -3.66 -12.34 -10.41
C ARG A 249 -3.55 -11.02 -9.65
N LEU A 250 -3.02 -11.05 -8.43
CA LEU A 250 -3.07 -9.96 -7.45
C LEU A 250 -1.91 -8.96 -7.53
N THR A 251 -0.95 -9.17 -8.43
CA THR A 251 0.23 -8.29 -8.55
C THR A 251 -0.11 -6.99 -9.28
N ALA A 252 0.66 -5.93 -9.01
CA ALA A 252 0.48 -4.65 -9.69
C ALA A 252 0.54 -4.78 -11.22
N GLN A 253 1.42 -5.66 -11.73
CA GLN A 253 1.57 -5.91 -13.17
C GLN A 253 0.37 -6.68 -13.76
N ASP A 254 -0.17 -7.67 -13.05
CA ASP A 254 -1.36 -8.38 -13.51
C ASP A 254 -2.58 -7.44 -13.54
N LEU A 255 -2.74 -6.64 -12.49
CA LEU A 255 -3.86 -5.71 -12.37
C LEU A 255 -3.78 -4.55 -13.38
N ALA A 256 -2.57 -4.14 -13.78
CA ALA A 256 -2.37 -3.19 -14.88
C ALA A 256 -2.84 -3.78 -16.20
N LYS A 257 -2.53 -5.05 -16.49
CA LYS A 257 -3.03 -5.76 -17.70
C LYS A 257 -4.55 -5.90 -17.71
N LEU A 258 -5.15 -6.03 -16.53
CA LEU A 258 -6.61 -6.13 -16.36
C LEU A 258 -7.32 -4.75 -16.30
N GLY A 259 -6.57 -3.64 -16.36
CA GLY A 259 -7.10 -2.29 -16.28
C GLY A 259 -7.61 -1.89 -14.90
N VAL A 260 -7.24 -2.64 -13.84
CA VAL A 260 -7.66 -2.35 -12.46
C VAL A 260 -6.86 -1.22 -11.86
N ASN A 261 -5.55 -1.15 -12.12
CA ASN A 261 -4.74 0.02 -11.77
C ASN A 261 -4.31 0.79 -13.03
N ASP A 262 -4.11 2.09 -12.88
CA ASP A 262 -3.75 3.00 -13.97
C ASP A 262 -2.22 3.16 -14.07
N ARG A 263 -1.51 2.86 -12.99
CA ARG A 263 -0.06 3.04 -12.93
C ARG A 263 0.60 2.08 -11.96
N VAL A 264 1.67 1.44 -12.41
CA VAL A 264 2.64 0.76 -11.55
C VAL A 264 3.76 1.74 -11.23
N ILE A 265 4.05 1.92 -9.95
CA ILE A 265 5.14 2.77 -9.45
C ILE A 265 6.33 1.86 -9.16
N GLU A 266 7.41 2.05 -9.89
CA GLU A 266 8.63 1.28 -9.70
C GLU A 266 9.19 1.47 -8.29
N GLU A 267 9.67 0.38 -7.70
CA GLU A 267 10.35 0.37 -6.42
C GLU A 267 11.87 0.26 -6.60
N PRO A 268 12.66 0.76 -5.65
CA PRO A 268 14.10 0.50 -5.62
C PRO A 268 14.39 -1.01 -5.59
N LEU A 269 15.55 -1.39 -6.09
CA LEU A 269 16.00 -2.78 -6.04
C LEU A 269 15.96 -3.30 -4.60
N GLY A 270 15.30 -4.42 -4.40
CA GLY A 270 15.07 -5.00 -3.08
C GLY A 270 13.79 -4.49 -2.38
N GLY A 271 13.02 -3.58 -3.01
CA GLY A 271 11.74 -3.09 -2.50
C GLY A 271 11.82 -1.78 -1.70
N ALA A 272 10.67 -1.24 -1.35
CA ALA A 272 10.50 0.06 -0.71
C ALA A 272 11.25 0.21 0.63
N HIS A 273 11.41 -0.88 1.38
CA HIS A 273 12.08 -0.88 2.68
C HIS A 273 13.61 -0.70 2.58
N ARG A 274 14.22 -1.06 1.44
CA ARG A 274 15.67 -0.87 1.25
C ARG A 274 16.06 0.56 0.88
N ASN A 275 15.16 1.31 0.27
CA ASN A 275 15.36 2.74 -0.02
C ASN A 275 14.03 3.50 0.05
N PRO A 276 13.57 3.84 1.27
CA PRO A 276 12.33 4.58 1.46
C PRO A 276 12.28 5.93 0.74
N ASP A 277 13.38 6.69 0.75
CA ASP A 277 13.43 8.03 0.16
C ASP A 277 13.20 8.00 -1.36
N ALA A 278 13.86 7.06 -2.06
CA ALA A 278 13.62 6.87 -3.50
C ALA A 278 12.17 6.43 -3.78
N THR A 279 11.60 5.61 -2.90
CA THR A 279 10.19 5.18 -3.01
C THR A 279 9.23 6.37 -2.81
N PHE A 280 9.47 7.21 -1.79
CA PHE A 280 8.67 8.40 -1.57
C PHE A 280 8.70 9.34 -2.76
N GLU A 281 9.86 9.55 -3.35
CA GLU A 281 10.00 10.41 -4.54
C GLU A 281 9.27 9.82 -5.77
N ALA A 282 9.33 8.50 -5.97
CA ALA A 282 8.57 7.82 -7.03
C ALA A 282 7.06 7.98 -6.84
N VAL A 283 6.57 7.82 -5.60
CA VAL A 283 5.16 8.01 -5.24
C VAL A 283 4.74 9.47 -5.40
N ARG A 284 5.56 10.44 -4.99
CA ARG A 284 5.33 11.88 -5.20
C ARG A 284 5.07 12.18 -6.67
N LYS A 285 5.99 11.77 -7.55
CA LYS A 285 5.88 11.97 -9.01
C LYS A 285 4.63 11.32 -9.58
N ALA A 286 4.28 10.13 -9.10
CA ALA A 286 3.09 9.43 -9.55
C ALA A 286 1.81 10.17 -9.15
N ILE A 287 1.67 10.57 -7.89
CA ILE A 287 0.51 11.33 -7.41
C ILE A 287 0.37 12.67 -8.16
N ALA A 288 1.48 13.42 -8.32
CA ALA A 288 1.48 14.69 -9.05
C ALA A 288 0.98 14.52 -10.50
N ALA A 289 1.48 13.49 -11.21
CA ALA A 289 1.03 13.20 -12.56
C ALA A 289 -0.46 12.82 -12.61
N LEU A 290 -0.95 11.98 -11.70
CA LEU A 290 -2.35 11.56 -11.66
C LEU A 290 -3.30 12.71 -11.28
N LEU A 291 -2.92 13.59 -10.37
CA LEU A 291 -3.69 14.81 -10.06
C LEU A 291 -3.71 15.75 -11.26
N LYS A 292 -2.60 15.88 -11.98
CA LYS A 292 -2.53 16.69 -13.21
C LYS A 292 -3.47 16.17 -14.30
N ASP A 293 -3.60 14.86 -14.48
CA ASP A 293 -4.54 14.25 -15.45
C ASP A 293 -6.02 14.57 -15.11
N LEU A 294 -6.31 14.87 -13.86
CA LEU A 294 -7.64 15.23 -13.39
C LEU A 294 -7.86 16.73 -13.31
N SER A 295 -6.80 17.53 -13.45
CA SER A 295 -6.90 18.98 -13.36
C SER A 295 -7.78 19.56 -14.46
N GLY A 296 -8.54 20.63 -14.14
CA GLY A 296 -9.45 21.28 -15.08
C GLY A 296 -10.76 20.54 -15.37
N LYS A 297 -10.96 19.33 -14.83
CA LYS A 297 -12.25 18.65 -14.90
C LYS A 297 -13.18 19.22 -13.82
N ASP A 298 -14.41 19.53 -14.19
CA ASP A 298 -15.45 19.90 -13.24
C ASP A 298 -16.00 18.67 -12.48
N ALA A 299 -16.80 18.90 -11.46
CA ALA A 299 -17.39 17.84 -10.64
C ALA A 299 -18.15 16.80 -11.48
N LYS A 300 -18.92 17.24 -12.48
CA LYS A 300 -19.70 16.34 -13.35
C LYS A 300 -18.79 15.45 -14.21
N ALA A 301 -17.72 16.01 -14.74
CA ALA A 301 -16.73 15.28 -15.52
C ALA A 301 -15.97 14.26 -14.65
N LEU A 302 -15.60 14.62 -13.41
CA LEU A 302 -14.93 13.73 -12.46
C LEU A 302 -15.82 12.55 -12.03
N LEU A 303 -17.09 12.81 -11.77
CA LEU A 303 -18.07 11.77 -11.44
C LEU A 303 -18.29 10.81 -12.61
N LYS A 304 -18.42 11.35 -13.83
CA LYS A 304 -18.54 10.55 -15.06
C LYS A 304 -17.32 9.70 -15.29
N ASP A 305 -16.14 10.28 -15.26
CA ASP A 305 -14.83 9.61 -15.43
C ASP A 305 -14.69 8.42 -14.45
N ARG A 306 -14.99 8.63 -13.17
CA ARG A 306 -14.94 7.59 -12.15
C ARG A 306 -15.95 6.48 -12.40
N ARG A 307 -17.19 6.84 -12.72
CA ARG A 307 -18.26 5.87 -13.00
C ARG A 307 -17.94 5.02 -14.23
N GLU A 308 -17.50 5.62 -15.32
CA GLU A 308 -17.15 4.93 -16.56
C GLU A 308 -15.97 3.97 -16.34
N ARG A 309 -14.97 4.38 -15.54
CA ARG A 309 -13.87 3.52 -15.14
C ARG A 309 -14.38 2.21 -14.51
N PHE A 310 -15.22 2.28 -13.48
CA PHE A 310 -15.71 1.07 -12.80
C PHE A 310 -16.67 0.24 -13.65
N LEU A 311 -17.47 0.87 -14.52
CA LEU A 311 -18.35 0.15 -15.44
C LEU A 311 -17.57 -0.58 -16.55
N SER A 312 -16.37 -0.13 -16.90
CA SER A 312 -15.53 -0.76 -17.92
C SER A 312 -14.72 -1.94 -17.39
N LEU A 313 -14.54 -2.06 -16.05
CA LEU A 313 -13.79 -3.17 -15.46
C LEU A 313 -14.47 -4.51 -15.79
N GLY A 314 -13.66 -5.48 -16.24
CA GLY A 314 -14.13 -6.81 -16.60
C GLY A 314 -14.71 -6.95 -18.02
N SER A 315 -14.98 -5.84 -18.72
CA SER A 315 -15.51 -5.91 -20.09
C SER A 315 -14.53 -6.59 -21.08
N SER A 316 -13.24 -6.42 -20.89
CA SER A 316 -12.20 -7.06 -21.70
C SER A 316 -11.97 -8.54 -21.33
N GLY A 317 -12.36 -8.97 -20.14
CA GLY A 317 -12.22 -10.37 -19.69
C GLY A 317 -13.40 -11.26 -20.04
N LEU A 318 -14.54 -10.67 -20.43
CA LEU A 318 -15.74 -11.41 -20.87
C LEU A 318 -15.72 -11.76 -22.37
N ALA A 319 -14.75 -11.22 -23.12
CA ALA A 319 -14.60 -11.44 -24.57
C ALA A 319 -13.56 -12.52 -24.92
N ALA A 320 -13.05 -13.27 -23.93
CA ALA A 320 -12.06 -14.33 -24.11
C ALA A 320 -12.67 -15.73 -23.88
#